data_9e96f56d8f6e830be2c898e4b27dea2b
#
_entry.id   9e96f56d8f6e830be2c898e4b27dea2b
#
_cell.length_a   1.000
_cell.length_b   1.000
_cell.length_c   1.000
_cell.angle_alpha   90.00
_cell.angle_beta   90.00
_cell.angle_gamma   90.00
#
_symmetry.space_group_name_H-M   'P 1'
#
loop_
_entity.id
_entity.type
_entity.pdbx_description
1 polymer ?
#
loop_
_entity_poly.entity_id
_entity_poly.type
_entity_poly.pdbx_seq_one_letter_code
_entity_poly.pdbx_strand_id
1 'polypeptide(L)'
;MPMNMTFGCHERRQSSMNIILLAPEDWLDENTVCLDDRRHEHIRGVLRAKIGDALRVGLLGGLRGSGTVVKLSVEQTHLQVDLVDSPLPRHPCDLILALPRPKMLRRVFRTAAEMGVAHLYLINSARVEKSYWQSPLLQPDRVDAALTAGLQRAGDTVLPQVHLHPRFKPFLEDQLPGLIGSGACWIAHPGAPEALATHSSEALIML
;
A
#
# COMPACT_ATOMS: atom_id res chain seq x y z
N MET A 1 10.08 52.81 11.74
CA MET A 1 11.03 51.79 11.25
C MET A 1 10.48 50.45 11.59
N PRO A 2 9.97 49.66 10.65
CA PRO A 2 9.55 48.28 10.92
C PRO A 2 10.73 47.33 10.69
N MET A 3 11.00 46.52 11.68
CA MET A 3 11.98 45.45 11.68
C MET A 3 11.46 44.29 10.82
N ASN A 4 12.09 44.06 9.68
CA ASN A 4 11.84 42.92 8.81
C ASN A 4 12.47 41.66 9.44
N MET A 5 11.66 40.78 10.03
CA MET A 5 12.05 39.42 10.34
C MET A 5 11.83 38.54 9.09
N THR A 6 12.88 38.33 8.34
CA THR A 6 12.94 37.25 7.32
C THR A 6 13.04 35.92 8.02
N PHE A 7 11.92 35.24 8.16
CA PHE A 7 11.90 33.80 8.43
C PHE A 7 12.37 33.07 7.17
N GLY A 8 13.62 32.67 7.17
CA GLY A 8 14.17 31.74 6.20
C GLY A 8 13.54 30.37 6.40
N CYS A 9 12.43 30.14 5.73
CA CYS A 9 11.85 28.81 5.58
C CYS A 9 12.78 28.02 4.62
N HIS A 10 13.72 27.28 5.18
CA HIS A 10 14.41 26.22 4.44
C HIS A 10 13.38 25.08 4.27
N GLU A 11 12.53 25.23 3.26
CA GLU A 11 11.83 24.09 2.69
C GLU A 11 12.89 23.13 2.13
N ARG A 12 13.37 22.24 2.99
CA ARG A 12 13.92 20.99 2.49
C ARG A 12 12.80 20.36 1.67
N ARG A 13 12.94 20.34 0.35
CA ARG A 13 12.19 19.45 -0.53
C ARG A 13 12.27 18.07 0.11
N GLN A 14 11.20 17.68 0.78
CA GLN A 14 10.99 16.29 1.17
C GLN A 14 10.86 15.51 -0.14
N SER A 15 12.00 15.02 -0.62
CA SER A 15 12.07 14.06 -1.69
C SER A 15 11.40 12.81 -1.19
N SER A 16 10.31 12.51 -1.86
CA SER A 16 9.66 11.21 -1.98
C SER A 16 9.05 10.58 -0.72
N MET A 17 7.86 10.36 -0.85
CA MET A 17 6.82 9.53 -0.29
C MET A 17 7.18 8.04 -0.03
N ASN A 18 8.44 7.67 0.14
CA ASN A 18 8.80 6.30 0.39
C ASN A 18 8.97 6.09 1.89
N ILE A 19 8.18 5.18 2.44
CA ILE A 19 8.36 4.64 3.77
C ILE A 19 9.22 3.37 3.69
N ILE A 20 10.10 3.16 4.65
CA ILE A 20 10.83 1.90 4.81
C ILE A 20 9.99 1.01 5.69
N LEU A 21 9.46 -0.07 5.12
CA LEU A 21 8.67 -1.04 5.85
C LEU A 21 9.57 -1.99 6.61
N LEU A 22 9.31 -2.09 7.91
CA LEU A 22 10.01 -2.97 8.84
C LEU A 22 9.21 -4.25 9.05
N ALA A 23 9.93 -5.33 9.29
CA ALA A 23 9.39 -6.64 9.62
C ALA A 23 9.84 -7.06 11.03
N PRO A 24 9.15 -8.00 11.67
CA PRO A 24 9.52 -8.46 13.02
C PRO A 24 10.96 -8.97 13.15
N GLU A 25 11.50 -9.56 12.09
CA GLU A 25 12.86 -10.09 12.04
C GLU A 25 13.97 -9.04 11.96
N ASP A 26 13.63 -7.79 11.67
CA ASP A 26 14.61 -6.71 11.55
C ASP A 26 15.12 -6.21 12.91
N TRP A 27 14.39 -6.48 13.99
CA TRP A 27 14.67 -5.91 15.31
C TRP A 27 15.84 -6.58 16.00
N LEU A 28 16.81 -5.76 16.43
CA LEU A 28 17.93 -6.16 17.27
C LEU A 28 17.60 -6.05 18.76
N ASP A 29 16.82 -5.04 19.11
CA ASP A 29 16.34 -4.75 20.45
C ASP A 29 15.01 -3.97 20.39
N GLU A 30 14.55 -3.38 21.49
CA GLU A 30 13.24 -2.72 21.60
C GLU A 30 13.04 -1.54 20.63
N ASN A 31 14.13 -0.89 20.21
CA ASN A 31 14.05 0.33 19.41
C ASN A 31 15.10 0.40 18.28
N THR A 32 15.87 -0.64 18.05
CA THR A 32 16.89 -0.68 17.01
C THR A 32 16.61 -1.78 16.00
N VAL A 33 16.66 -1.44 14.72
CA VAL A 33 16.55 -2.41 13.63
C VAL A 33 17.82 -2.47 12.80
N CYS A 34 18.08 -3.63 12.21
CA CYS A 34 19.18 -3.88 11.26
C CYS A 34 18.58 -4.23 9.90
N LEU A 35 19.01 -3.52 8.87
CA LEU A 35 18.62 -3.76 7.49
C LEU A 35 19.86 -4.11 6.69
N ASP A 36 19.88 -5.28 6.06
CA ASP A 36 21.01 -5.80 5.25
C ASP A 36 20.57 -6.22 3.84
N ASP A 37 19.30 -5.94 3.50
CA ASP A 37 18.68 -6.30 2.23
C ASP A 37 18.57 -5.09 1.28
N ARG A 38 17.70 -5.21 0.27
CA ARG A 38 17.39 -4.15 -0.71
C ARG A 38 17.01 -2.81 -0.07
N ARG A 39 16.51 -2.80 1.19
CA ARG A 39 16.18 -1.57 1.92
C ARG A 39 17.44 -0.83 2.32
N HIS A 40 18.48 -1.56 2.77
CA HIS A 40 19.81 -1.01 2.99
C HIS A 40 20.40 -0.40 1.70
N GLU A 41 20.33 -1.14 0.59
CA GLU A 41 20.81 -0.66 -0.71
C GLU A 41 20.07 0.63 -1.14
N HIS A 42 18.76 0.70 -0.91
CA HIS A 42 17.95 1.88 -1.19
C HIS A 42 18.35 3.08 -0.32
N ILE A 43 18.52 2.88 0.99
CA ILE A 43 18.94 3.93 1.93
C ILE A 43 20.29 4.51 1.49
N ARG A 44 21.24 3.63 1.16
CA ARG A 44 22.60 4.04 0.80
C ARG A 44 22.69 4.60 -0.61
N GLY A 45 22.12 3.91 -1.60
CA GLY A 45 22.31 4.20 -3.02
C GLY A 45 21.34 5.26 -3.56
N VAL A 46 20.07 5.21 -3.14
CA VAL A 46 19.02 6.09 -3.66
C VAL A 46 18.79 7.29 -2.75
N LEU A 47 18.55 7.05 -1.47
CA LEU A 47 18.35 8.13 -0.50
C LEU A 47 19.65 8.83 -0.13
N ARG A 48 20.78 8.15 -0.28
CA ARG A 48 22.13 8.65 0.08
C ARG A 48 22.19 9.18 1.51
N ALA A 49 21.46 8.49 2.40
CA ALA A 49 21.36 8.86 3.80
C ALA A 49 22.71 8.79 4.50
N LYS A 50 22.87 9.59 5.55
CA LYS A 50 24.04 9.66 6.41
C LYS A 50 23.65 9.32 7.84
N ILE A 51 24.65 9.00 8.66
CA ILE A 51 24.43 8.85 10.11
C ILE A 51 23.85 10.16 10.65
N GLY A 52 22.76 10.04 11.43
CA GLY A 52 21.97 11.15 11.97
C GLY A 52 20.77 11.56 11.11
N ASP A 53 20.66 11.09 9.87
CA ASP A 53 19.48 11.38 9.04
C ASP A 53 18.26 10.62 9.54
N ALA A 54 17.10 11.30 9.55
CA ALA A 54 15.81 10.70 9.86
C ALA A 54 15.11 10.23 8.59
N LEU A 55 14.66 8.98 8.61
CA LEU A 55 13.93 8.32 7.53
C LEU A 55 12.52 7.99 8.00
N ARG A 56 11.56 7.99 7.09
CA ARG A 56 10.21 7.51 7.39
C ARG A 56 10.21 5.99 7.44
N VAL A 57 9.75 5.43 8.54
CA VAL A 57 9.67 3.98 8.75
C VAL A 57 8.27 3.58 9.22
N GLY A 58 7.94 2.29 9.10
CA GLY A 58 6.70 1.76 9.63
C GLY A 58 6.77 0.25 9.75
N LEU A 59 6.20 -0.29 10.80
CA LEU A 59 6.06 -1.73 10.98
C LEU A 59 4.94 -2.25 10.05
N LEU A 60 5.21 -3.25 9.27
CA LEU A 60 4.20 -3.84 8.39
C LEU A 60 3.00 -4.35 9.21
N GLY A 61 1.81 -3.86 8.90
CA GLY A 61 0.58 -4.10 9.67
C GLY A 61 0.44 -3.27 10.95
N GLY A 62 1.41 -2.39 11.26
CA GLY A 62 1.49 -1.66 12.54
C GLY A 62 1.72 -0.16 12.38
N LEU A 63 2.26 0.41 13.45
CA LEU A 63 2.53 1.84 13.57
C LEU A 63 3.55 2.35 12.54
N ARG A 64 3.50 3.65 12.29
CA ARG A 64 4.44 4.41 11.48
C ARG A 64 5.23 5.38 12.37
N GLY A 65 6.32 5.90 11.84
CA GLY A 65 7.13 6.86 12.56
C GLY A 65 8.42 7.23 11.84
N SER A 66 9.46 7.44 12.61
CA SER A 66 10.79 7.80 12.11
C SER A 66 11.86 6.81 12.55
N GLY A 67 12.87 6.63 11.71
CA GLY A 67 14.07 5.88 12.03
C GLY A 67 15.30 6.74 11.79
N THR A 68 16.09 7.00 12.84
CA THR A 68 17.35 7.72 12.72
C THR A 68 18.47 6.75 12.38
N VAL A 69 19.25 7.06 11.34
CA VAL A 69 20.41 6.25 10.95
C VAL A 69 21.48 6.36 12.03
N VAL A 70 21.72 5.30 12.77
CA VAL A 70 22.76 5.26 13.83
C VAL A 70 24.03 4.57 13.37
N LYS A 71 23.95 3.67 12.39
CA LYS A 71 25.10 3.00 11.77
C LYS A 71 24.83 2.77 10.29
N LEU A 72 25.82 3.05 9.47
CA LEU A 72 25.77 2.82 8.03
C LEU A 72 27.12 2.24 7.58
N SER A 73 27.10 1.00 7.11
CA SER A 73 28.28 0.30 6.58
C SER A 73 28.11 -0.03 5.10
N VAL A 74 28.97 -0.86 4.55
CA VAL A 74 28.82 -1.39 3.18
C VAL A 74 27.72 -2.45 3.11
N GLU A 75 27.48 -3.17 4.21
CA GLU A 75 26.63 -4.37 4.26
C GLU A 75 25.30 -4.14 4.95
N GLN A 76 25.22 -3.18 5.88
CA GLN A 76 24.02 -3.00 6.70
C GLN A 76 23.79 -1.57 7.17
N THR A 77 22.54 -1.25 7.46
CA THR A 77 22.09 -0.01 8.07
C THR A 77 21.39 -0.31 9.39
N HIS A 78 21.77 0.36 10.49
CA HIS A 78 21.01 0.31 11.72
C HIS A 78 20.23 1.62 11.87
N LEU A 79 18.96 1.48 12.23
CA LEU A 79 18.08 2.61 12.52
C LEU A 79 17.62 2.52 13.98
N GLN A 80 17.71 3.63 14.67
CA GLN A 80 16.97 3.82 15.93
C GLN A 80 15.57 4.28 15.57
N VAL A 81 14.56 3.50 15.95
CA VAL A 81 13.18 3.62 15.49
C VAL A 81 12.28 4.14 16.59
N ASP A 82 11.41 5.07 16.23
CA ASP A 82 10.33 5.60 17.06
C ASP A 82 9.02 5.53 16.27
N LEU A 83 8.12 4.62 16.66
CA LEU A 83 6.83 4.36 16.00
C LEU A 83 5.69 4.88 16.88
N VAL A 84 5.15 6.05 16.54
CA VAL A 84 4.12 6.74 17.32
C VAL A 84 2.82 6.97 16.55
N ASP A 85 2.87 6.96 15.22
CA ASP A 85 1.73 7.27 14.36
C ASP A 85 0.91 6.03 14.05
N SER A 86 -0.40 6.10 14.20
CA SER A 86 -1.30 5.06 13.72
C SER A 86 -1.20 4.87 12.20
N PRO A 87 -1.53 3.68 11.66
CA PRO A 87 -1.69 3.48 10.25
C PRO A 87 -2.64 4.50 9.61
N LEU A 88 -2.52 4.72 8.30
CA LEU A 88 -3.46 5.57 7.58
C LEU A 88 -4.87 4.94 7.63
N PRO A 89 -5.93 5.76 7.74
CA PRO A 89 -7.29 5.25 7.66
C PRO A 89 -7.52 4.57 6.30
N ARG A 90 -8.28 3.48 6.32
CA ARG A 90 -8.66 2.81 5.06
C ARG A 90 -9.62 3.67 4.27
N HIS A 91 -9.53 3.57 2.94
CA HIS A 91 -10.52 4.18 2.07
C HIS A 91 -11.89 3.52 2.33
N PRO A 92 -12.97 4.29 2.44
CA PRO A 92 -14.29 3.76 2.78
C PRO A 92 -14.97 3.04 1.60
N CYS A 93 -14.21 2.34 0.78
CA CYS A 93 -14.75 1.49 -0.27
C CYS A 93 -13.89 0.25 -0.49
N ASP A 94 -14.54 -0.86 -0.78
CA ASP A 94 -13.93 -2.08 -1.26
C ASP A 94 -14.02 -2.14 -2.79
N LEU A 95 -13.06 -2.82 -3.42
CA LEU A 95 -13.03 -2.97 -4.87
C LEU A 95 -13.37 -4.40 -5.29
N ILE A 96 -14.33 -4.54 -6.20
CA ILE A 96 -14.56 -5.78 -6.94
C ILE A 96 -14.11 -5.55 -8.37
N LEU A 97 -13.17 -6.36 -8.84
CA LEU A 97 -12.57 -6.20 -10.17
C LEU A 97 -12.59 -7.53 -10.92
N ALA A 98 -13.08 -7.55 -12.15
CA ALA A 98 -12.88 -8.68 -13.04
C ALA A 98 -11.38 -8.91 -13.25
N LEU A 99 -10.92 -10.17 -13.09
CA LEU A 99 -9.49 -10.48 -13.11
C LEU A 99 -8.84 -9.95 -14.39
N PRO A 100 -7.92 -8.97 -14.28
CA PRO A 100 -7.31 -8.36 -15.45
C PRO A 100 -6.25 -9.29 -16.05
N ARG A 101 -5.77 -8.95 -17.25
CA ARG A 101 -4.65 -9.67 -17.88
C ARG A 101 -3.45 -9.72 -16.95
N PRO A 102 -2.70 -10.84 -16.90
CA PRO A 102 -1.60 -11.04 -15.94
C PRO A 102 -0.58 -9.89 -15.87
N LYS A 103 -0.22 -9.30 -17.01
CA LYS A 103 0.70 -8.15 -17.06
C LYS A 103 0.20 -6.92 -16.31
N MET A 104 -1.11 -6.80 -16.07
CA MET A 104 -1.73 -5.67 -15.35
C MET A 104 -1.83 -5.93 -13.84
N LEU A 105 -1.80 -7.19 -13.38
CA LEU A 105 -2.03 -7.56 -11.99
C LEU A 105 -1.11 -6.82 -11.04
N ARG A 106 0.20 -6.78 -11.32
CA ARG A 106 1.16 -6.07 -10.46
C ARG A 106 0.81 -4.60 -10.29
N ARG A 107 0.31 -3.96 -11.36
CA ARG A 107 -0.13 -2.56 -11.30
C ARG A 107 -1.39 -2.42 -10.46
N VAL A 108 -2.35 -3.32 -10.66
CA VAL A 108 -3.62 -3.32 -9.89
C VAL A 108 -3.35 -3.46 -8.40
N PHE A 109 -2.56 -4.46 -7.99
CA PHE A 109 -2.21 -4.65 -6.57
C PHE A 109 -1.53 -3.42 -5.99
N ARG A 110 -0.54 -2.87 -6.70
CA ARG A 110 0.14 -1.66 -6.25
C ARG A 110 -0.82 -0.50 -6.08
N THR A 111 -1.69 -0.25 -7.07
CA THR A 111 -2.66 0.85 -7.02
C THR A 111 -3.67 0.65 -5.90
N ALA A 112 -4.18 -0.56 -5.66
CA ALA A 112 -5.09 -0.84 -4.54
C ALA A 112 -4.45 -0.50 -3.19
N ALA A 113 -3.18 -0.86 -2.99
CA ALA A 113 -2.43 -0.50 -1.80
C ALA A 113 -2.15 1.01 -1.72
N GLU A 114 -1.78 1.67 -2.83
CA GLU A 114 -1.58 3.12 -2.89
C GLU A 114 -2.83 3.91 -2.53
N MET A 115 -4.00 3.40 -2.87
CA MET A 115 -5.30 4.01 -2.58
C MET A 115 -5.83 3.72 -1.17
N GLY A 116 -5.16 2.85 -0.42
CA GLY A 116 -5.59 2.48 0.94
C GLY A 116 -6.89 1.67 0.97
N VAL A 117 -7.22 0.93 -0.10
CA VAL A 117 -8.36 0.02 -0.15
C VAL A 117 -8.20 -1.07 0.89
N ALA A 118 -9.28 -1.41 1.62
CA ALA A 118 -9.23 -2.48 2.61
C ALA A 118 -9.33 -3.87 1.96
N HIS A 119 -10.27 -4.06 1.03
CA HIS A 119 -10.51 -5.34 0.38
C HIS A 119 -10.53 -5.20 -1.14
N LEU A 120 -9.79 -6.09 -1.82
CA LEU A 120 -9.79 -6.24 -3.28
C LEU A 120 -10.31 -7.63 -3.64
N TYR A 121 -11.49 -7.70 -4.24
CA TYR A 121 -12.10 -8.93 -4.72
C TYR A 121 -11.83 -9.10 -6.21
N LEU A 122 -11.02 -10.09 -6.58
CA LEU A 122 -10.79 -10.46 -7.97
C LEU A 122 -11.76 -11.56 -8.37
N ILE A 123 -12.63 -11.25 -9.33
CA ILE A 123 -13.72 -12.13 -9.74
C ILE A 123 -13.54 -12.62 -11.18
N ASN A 124 -14.17 -13.74 -11.51
CA ASN A 124 -14.32 -14.15 -12.89
C ASN A 124 -15.42 -13.33 -13.60
N SER A 125 -15.33 -13.18 -14.91
CA SER A 125 -16.37 -12.63 -15.75
C SER A 125 -16.32 -13.24 -17.15
N ALA A 126 -17.30 -12.92 -17.99
CA ALA A 126 -17.39 -13.49 -19.35
C ALA A 126 -16.15 -13.26 -20.23
N ARG A 127 -15.37 -12.20 -19.99
CA ARG A 127 -14.17 -11.84 -20.76
C ARG A 127 -12.86 -12.22 -20.05
N VAL A 128 -12.92 -12.89 -18.91
CA VAL A 128 -11.74 -13.37 -18.18
C VAL A 128 -11.34 -14.73 -18.75
N GLU A 129 -10.15 -14.82 -19.31
CA GLU A 129 -9.61 -16.10 -19.82
C GLU A 129 -9.21 -17.00 -18.66
N LYS A 130 -9.49 -18.30 -18.80
CA LYS A 130 -9.12 -19.35 -17.78
C LYS A 130 -7.63 -19.31 -17.45
N SER A 131 -6.79 -19.01 -18.44
CA SER A 131 -5.33 -18.91 -18.28
C SER A 131 -4.90 -17.80 -17.31
N TYR A 132 -5.70 -16.73 -17.13
CA TYR A 132 -5.35 -15.65 -16.21
C TYR A 132 -5.32 -16.13 -14.75
N TRP A 133 -6.20 -17.06 -14.38
CA TRP A 133 -6.25 -17.69 -13.06
C TRP A 133 -5.05 -18.58 -12.76
N GLN A 134 -4.31 -18.99 -13.78
CA GLN A 134 -3.09 -19.77 -13.64
C GLN A 134 -1.83 -18.90 -13.56
N SER A 135 -1.98 -17.59 -13.52
CA SER A 135 -0.86 -16.68 -13.47
C SER A 135 -0.04 -16.84 -12.19
N PRO A 136 1.29 -16.97 -12.29
CA PRO A 136 2.17 -16.98 -11.11
C PRO A 136 2.08 -15.68 -10.28
N LEU A 137 1.56 -14.60 -10.85
CA LEU A 137 1.36 -13.33 -10.15
C LEU A 137 0.22 -13.37 -9.11
N LEU A 138 -0.59 -14.42 -9.11
CA LEU A 138 -1.62 -14.67 -8.09
C LEU A 138 -1.09 -15.48 -6.89
N GLN A 139 0.16 -15.92 -6.92
CA GLN A 139 0.78 -16.55 -5.76
C GLN A 139 0.91 -15.55 -4.61
N PRO A 140 0.67 -15.96 -3.35
CA PRO A 140 0.64 -15.06 -2.20
C PRO A 140 1.88 -14.16 -2.10
N ASP A 141 3.07 -14.73 -2.23
CA ASP A 141 4.35 -14.01 -2.18
C ASP A 141 4.45 -12.91 -3.24
N ARG A 142 3.89 -13.12 -4.44
CA ARG A 142 3.90 -12.15 -5.54
C ARG A 142 2.87 -11.06 -5.34
N VAL A 143 1.71 -11.41 -4.80
CA VAL A 143 0.66 -10.46 -4.41
C VAL A 143 1.21 -9.54 -3.32
N ASP A 144 1.74 -10.10 -2.23
CA ASP A 144 2.29 -9.36 -1.10
C ASP A 144 3.43 -8.43 -1.52
N ALA A 145 4.34 -8.91 -2.36
CA ALA A 145 5.42 -8.07 -2.89
C ALA A 145 4.89 -6.87 -3.71
N ALA A 146 3.82 -7.06 -4.48
CA ALA A 146 3.24 -5.99 -5.28
C ALA A 146 2.47 -4.98 -4.40
N LEU A 147 1.72 -5.46 -3.40
CA LEU A 147 1.01 -4.63 -2.42
C LEU A 147 2.02 -3.82 -1.57
N THR A 148 3.06 -4.48 -1.06
CA THR A 148 4.14 -3.84 -0.28
C THR A 148 4.80 -2.70 -1.07
N ALA A 149 5.04 -2.89 -2.37
CA ALA A 149 5.57 -1.81 -3.22
C ALA A 149 4.60 -0.63 -3.36
N GLY A 150 3.29 -0.86 -3.28
CA GLY A 150 2.27 0.19 -3.22
C GLY A 150 2.30 0.94 -1.88
N LEU A 151 2.33 0.20 -0.77
CA LEU A 151 2.43 0.79 0.59
C LEU A 151 3.66 1.68 0.72
N GLN A 152 4.81 1.22 0.25
CA GLN A 152 6.05 2.00 0.28
C GLN A 152 5.91 3.35 -0.41
N ARG A 153 5.11 3.43 -1.47
CA ARG A 153 4.84 4.69 -2.20
C ARG A 153 3.81 5.56 -1.49
N ALA A 154 2.78 4.94 -0.92
CA ALA A 154 1.72 5.65 -0.19
C ALA A 154 2.19 6.15 1.19
N GLY A 155 3.24 5.58 1.75
CA GLY A 155 3.66 5.85 3.13
C GLY A 155 2.74 5.18 4.15
N ASP A 156 2.18 4.04 3.79
CA ASP A 156 1.26 3.25 4.60
C ASP A 156 1.87 1.92 5.02
N THR A 157 1.25 1.26 6.00
CA THR A 157 1.76 0.02 6.59
C THR A 157 0.79 -1.15 6.50
N VAL A 158 -0.48 -0.92 6.19
CA VAL A 158 -1.51 -1.97 6.23
C VAL A 158 -1.82 -2.49 4.82
N LEU A 159 -1.56 -3.77 4.59
CA LEU A 159 -1.84 -4.44 3.31
C LEU A 159 -3.34 -4.57 3.07
N PRO A 160 -3.82 -4.28 1.85
CA PRO A 160 -5.13 -4.70 1.41
C PRO A 160 -5.29 -6.23 1.48
N GLN A 161 -6.47 -6.70 1.84
CA GLN A 161 -6.80 -8.11 1.73
C GLN A 161 -7.25 -8.43 0.31
N VAL A 162 -6.61 -9.43 -0.33
CA VAL A 162 -6.96 -9.85 -1.69
C VAL A 162 -7.74 -11.16 -1.65
N HIS A 163 -8.93 -11.14 -2.24
CA HIS A 163 -9.84 -12.27 -2.29
C HIS A 163 -9.99 -12.75 -3.74
N LEU A 164 -9.81 -14.07 -3.97
CA LEU A 164 -9.86 -14.66 -5.30
C LEU A 164 -11.15 -15.49 -5.48
N HIS A 165 -11.97 -15.10 -6.44
CA HIS A 165 -13.27 -15.72 -6.74
C HIS A 165 -13.33 -16.20 -8.19
N PRO A 166 -12.77 -17.39 -8.51
CA PRO A 166 -12.73 -17.91 -9.89
C PRO A 166 -14.10 -18.35 -10.42
N ARG A 167 -15.13 -18.40 -9.57
CA ARG A 167 -16.49 -18.77 -9.95
C ARG A 167 -17.43 -17.58 -9.76
N PHE A 168 -17.85 -16.99 -10.88
CA PHE A 168 -18.66 -15.76 -10.89
C PHE A 168 -20.01 -15.92 -10.19
N LYS A 169 -20.79 -16.94 -10.59
CA LYS A 169 -22.15 -17.15 -10.07
C LYS A 169 -22.19 -17.37 -8.55
N PRO A 170 -21.38 -18.26 -7.95
CA PRO A 170 -21.32 -18.40 -6.49
C PRO A 170 -20.89 -17.12 -5.78
N PHE A 171 -20.00 -16.32 -6.36
CA PHE A 171 -19.65 -15.04 -5.78
C PHE A 171 -20.84 -14.09 -5.72
N LEU A 172 -21.60 -13.94 -6.82
CA LEU A 172 -22.76 -13.05 -6.88
C LEU A 172 -23.93 -13.51 -6.01
N GLU A 173 -24.20 -14.81 -5.96
CA GLU A 173 -25.38 -15.36 -5.28
C GLU A 173 -25.15 -15.57 -3.77
N ASP A 174 -23.97 -16.04 -3.39
CA ASP A 174 -23.69 -16.49 -2.02
C ASP A 174 -22.91 -15.46 -1.20
N GLN A 175 -22.04 -14.65 -1.83
CA GLN A 175 -21.08 -13.79 -1.10
C GLN A 175 -21.42 -12.30 -1.23
N LEU A 176 -21.70 -11.81 -2.43
CA LEU A 176 -21.93 -10.40 -2.68
C LEU A 176 -23.05 -9.80 -1.82
N PRO A 177 -24.19 -10.47 -1.58
CA PRO A 177 -25.25 -9.93 -0.71
C PRO A 177 -24.75 -9.64 0.71
N GLY A 178 -23.92 -10.53 1.27
CA GLY A 178 -23.31 -10.34 2.58
C GLY A 178 -22.29 -9.21 2.61
N LEU A 179 -21.52 -9.01 1.54
CA LEU A 179 -20.55 -7.93 1.42
C LEU A 179 -21.21 -6.56 1.30
N ILE A 180 -22.31 -6.46 0.55
CA ILE A 180 -23.08 -5.21 0.42
C ILE A 180 -23.74 -4.86 1.75
N GLY A 181 -24.34 -5.84 2.45
CA GLY A 181 -25.06 -5.60 3.70
C GLY A 181 -26.10 -4.50 3.54
N SER A 182 -25.99 -3.44 4.35
CA SER A 182 -26.80 -2.21 4.24
C SER A 182 -26.10 -1.10 3.43
N GLY A 183 -24.92 -1.35 2.90
CA GLY A 183 -24.12 -0.38 2.15
C GLY A 183 -24.60 -0.19 0.71
N ALA A 184 -23.91 0.65 -0.03
CA ALA A 184 -24.14 0.89 -1.45
C ALA A 184 -23.18 0.04 -2.30
N CYS A 185 -23.67 -0.49 -3.43
CA CYS A 185 -22.86 -1.15 -4.44
C CYS A 185 -22.97 -0.38 -5.76
N TRP A 186 -21.84 0.06 -6.28
CA TRP A 186 -21.74 0.84 -7.52
C TRP A 186 -21.04 0.03 -8.60
N ILE A 187 -21.58 0.08 -9.81
CA ILE A 187 -20.94 -0.53 -10.98
C ILE A 187 -20.38 0.60 -11.85
N ALA A 188 -19.07 0.67 -11.97
CA ALA A 188 -18.42 1.59 -12.87
C ALA A 188 -18.36 0.99 -14.28
N HIS A 189 -19.00 1.62 -15.24
CA HIS A 189 -19.02 1.20 -16.64
C HIS A 189 -18.80 2.40 -17.57
N PRO A 190 -17.95 2.30 -18.62
CA PRO A 190 -17.68 3.41 -19.52
C PRO A 190 -18.90 4.02 -20.21
N GLY A 191 -19.98 3.25 -20.37
CA GLY A 191 -21.23 3.70 -20.94
C GLY A 191 -22.31 4.05 -19.92
N ALA A 192 -21.96 4.25 -18.65
CA ALA A 192 -22.94 4.66 -17.64
C ALA A 192 -23.47 6.06 -17.96
N PRO A 193 -24.80 6.29 -17.79
CA PRO A 193 -25.41 7.59 -18.09
C PRO A 193 -25.00 8.68 -17.10
N GLU A 194 -24.58 8.27 -15.90
CA GLU A 194 -24.19 9.18 -14.82
C GLU A 194 -22.74 8.93 -14.42
N ALA A 195 -22.04 10.00 -14.07
CA ALA A 195 -20.72 9.90 -13.45
C ALA A 195 -20.85 9.42 -12.00
N LEU A 196 -19.87 8.66 -11.53
CA LEU A 196 -19.78 8.29 -10.14
C LEU A 196 -19.64 9.57 -9.30
N ALA A 197 -20.66 9.89 -8.51
CA ALA A 197 -20.61 11.03 -7.60
C ALA A 197 -19.74 10.73 -6.39
N THR A 198 -19.23 11.77 -5.74
CA THR A 198 -18.51 11.62 -4.46
C THR A 198 -19.52 11.25 -3.37
N HIS A 199 -19.41 10.04 -2.82
CA HIS A 199 -20.23 9.56 -1.72
C HIS A 199 -19.40 9.50 -0.45
N SER A 200 -19.99 9.90 0.67
CA SER A 200 -19.37 9.89 2.00
C SER A 200 -19.61 8.59 2.78
N SER A 201 -20.35 7.65 2.22
CA SER A 201 -20.69 6.37 2.85
C SER A 201 -19.76 5.25 2.37
N GLU A 202 -19.62 4.22 3.19
CA GLU A 202 -18.98 2.96 2.79
C GLU A 202 -19.68 2.42 1.53
N ALA A 203 -18.88 2.10 0.54
CA ALA A 203 -19.38 1.65 -0.75
C ALA A 203 -18.55 0.49 -1.29
N LEU A 204 -19.21 -0.42 -1.98
CA LEU A 204 -18.59 -1.47 -2.77
C LEU A 204 -18.58 -1.02 -4.23
N ILE A 205 -17.40 -0.95 -4.84
CA ILE A 205 -17.26 -0.54 -6.24
C ILE A 205 -16.90 -1.74 -7.09
N MET A 206 -17.73 -2.05 -8.07
CA MET A 206 -17.49 -3.12 -9.05
C MET A 206 -17.01 -2.50 -10.37
N LEU A 207 -15.87 -2.95 -10.87
CA LEU A 207 -15.23 -2.51 -12.11
C LEU A 207 -15.15 -3.64 -13.14
#